data_690bb22b48389c6e3e6e6c82e600ab61
#
_entry.id   690bb22b48389c6e3e6e6c82e600ab61
#
_cell.length_a   1.000
_cell.length_b   1.000
_cell.length_c   1.000
_cell.angle_alpha   90.00
_cell.angle_beta   90.00
_cell.angle_gamma   90.00
#
_symmetry.space_group_name_H-M   'P 1'
#
loop_
_entity.id
_entity.type
_entity.pdbx_description
1 polymer ?
#
loop_
_entity_poly.entity_id
_entity_poly.type
_entity_poly.pdbx_seq_one_letter_code
_entity_poly.pdbx_strand_id
1 'polypeptide(L)'
;MIKAMTLTIATALAAGCATAPQVTDAIRADLAPTGKLRGGMNLSNTLFTTKDAKGELQGVSVDLIRELGARLGVPVEFVVHPTPGEVADAVDKNTWDVATLAIEQARAARIAFSPPMTEIEATYAVPKDSKITKVAEVDATGIRISVPEKAGYELYLTRTIKNATLIKSKGTPAAVELFTKKGADALGGLRPALLDTMHQMPDARLLEGNFMTVNHGLGTPRQGRTGAGADYLKAFVDEMVQSGFIARSIEKNGVKGLAAVAPKKP
;
A
#
# COMPACT_ATOMS: atom_id res chain seq x y z
N MET A 1 27.08 -6.91 68.47
CA MET A 1 27.21 -7.27 67.07
C MET A 1 25.83 -7.24 66.43
N ILE A 2 25.51 -6.12 65.70
CA ILE A 2 24.21 -5.94 65.04
C ILE A 2 24.46 -6.20 63.55
N LYS A 3 23.82 -7.24 63.04
CA LYS A 3 23.85 -7.56 61.56
C LYS A 3 22.82 -6.69 60.85
N ALA A 4 23.29 -5.79 60.01
CA ALA A 4 22.45 -5.04 59.09
C ALA A 4 21.99 -5.97 57.97
N MET A 5 20.67 -6.08 57.77
CA MET A 5 20.03 -6.85 56.70
C MET A 5 19.69 -5.85 55.58
N THR A 6 20.45 -5.92 54.49
CA THR A 6 20.23 -5.07 53.31
C THR A 6 19.06 -5.63 52.49
N LEU A 7 17.96 -4.89 52.44
CA LEU A 7 16.78 -5.22 51.64
C LEU A 7 16.99 -4.71 50.19
N THR A 8 17.22 -5.61 49.26
CA THR A 8 17.33 -5.29 47.82
C THR A 8 15.94 -5.23 47.23
N ILE A 9 15.47 -4.02 46.92
CA ILE A 9 14.20 -3.81 46.21
C ILE A 9 14.48 -4.04 44.71
N ALA A 10 14.00 -5.15 44.15
CA ALA A 10 14.00 -5.39 42.73
C ALA A 10 12.84 -4.61 42.06
N THR A 11 13.18 -3.54 41.38
CA THR A 11 12.21 -2.77 40.58
C THR A 11 11.93 -3.56 39.32
N ALA A 12 10.79 -4.23 39.22
CA ALA A 12 10.30 -4.85 38.02
C ALA A 12 9.87 -3.75 37.03
N LEU A 13 10.65 -3.54 35.95
CA LEU A 13 10.20 -2.76 34.80
C LEU A 13 9.03 -3.52 34.15
N ALA A 14 7.82 -3.09 34.40
CA ALA A 14 6.66 -3.49 33.63
C ALA A 14 6.82 -2.87 32.21
N ALA A 15 7.26 -3.66 31.25
CA ALA A 15 7.17 -3.32 29.84
C ALA A 15 5.67 -3.13 29.53
N GLY A 16 5.25 -1.88 29.39
CA GLY A 16 3.89 -1.53 28.99
C GLY A 16 3.62 -2.04 27.58
N CYS A 17 3.04 -3.25 27.46
CA CYS A 17 2.39 -3.64 26.22
C CYS A 17 1.25 -2.65 25.99
N ALA A 18 1.39 -1.76 25.01
CA ALA A 18 0.27 -0.97 24.52
C ALA A 18 -0.80 -1.97 24.02
N THR A 19 -1.82 -2.17 24.85
CA THR A 19 -2.97 -3.02 24.47
C THR A 19 -3.70 -2.33 23.33
N ALA A 20 -3.98 -3.08 22.25
CA ALA A 20 -4.82 -2.60 21.16
C ALA A 20 -6.13 -2.00 21.71
N PRO A 21 -6.64 -0.92 21.12
CA PRO A 21 -7.89 -0.32 21.55
C PRO A 21 -9.00 -1.38 21.54
N GLN A 22 -9.82 -1.37 22.60
CA GLN A 22 -10.95 -2.29 22.68
C GLN A 22 -11.96 -2.02 21.55
N VAL A 23 -12.40 -3.08 20.89
CA VAL A 23 -13.39 -2.99 19.81
C VAL A 23 -14.76 -2.69 20.36
N THR A 24 -15.31 -1.54 20.02
CA THR A 24 -16.67 -1.09 20.40
C THR A 24 -17.68 -1.36 19.29
N ASP A 25 -18.98 -1.24 19.61
CA ASP A 25 -20.04 -1.38 18.60
C ASP A 25 -19.96 -0.28 17.53
N ALA A 26 -19.51 0.93 17.87
CA ALA A 26 -19.28 2.01 16.90
C ALA A 26 -18.18 1.65 15.91
N ILE A 27 -17.10 1.01 16.36
CA ILE A 27 -16.02 0.52 15.49
C ILE A 27 -16.56 -0.57 14.56
N ARG A 28 -17.34 -1.52 15.06
CA ARG A 28 -17.98 -2.56 14.22
C ARG A 28 -18.97 -1.96 13.23
N ALA A 29 -19.77 -0.99 13.64
CA ALA A 29 -20.72 -0.30 12.76
C ALA A 29 -19.99 0.43 11.62
N ASP A 30 -18.80 0.98 11.87
CA ASP A 30 -17.99 1.64 10.84
C ASP A 30 -17.27 0.64 9.92
N LEU A 31 -16.66 -0.42 10.47
CA LEU A 31 -15.78 -1.31 9.71
C LEU A 31 -16.44 -2.59 9.19
N ALA A 32 -17.57 -2.96 9.75
CA ALA A 32 -18.34 -4.16 9.37
C ALA A 32 -19.85 -3.93 9.42
N PRO A 33 -20.39 -2.89 8.74
CA PRO A 33 -21.81 -2.49 8.85
C PRO A 33 -22.81 -3.55 8.40
N THR A 34 -22.34 -4.53 7.62
CA THR A 34 -23.16 -5.65 7.13
C THR A 34 -23.00 -6.93 7.96
N GLY A 35 -22.32 -6.86 9.12
CA GLY A 35 -21.93 -8.03 9.92
C GLY A 35 -20.70 -8.76 9.38
N LYS A 36 -20.10 -8.28 8.29
CA LYS A 36 -18.87 -8.78 7.68
C LYS A 36 -17.91 -7.62 7.42
N LEU A 37 -16.61 -7.89 7.48
CA LEU A 37 -15.58 -6.96 7.00
C LEU A 37 -15.35 -7.20 5.51
N ARG A 38 -15.75 -6.26 4.66
CA ARG A 38 -15.54 -6.34 3.21
C ARG A 38 -14.21 -5.69 2.85
N GLY A 39 -13.25 -6.50 2.43
CA GLY A 39 -11.90 -6.07 2.02
C GLY A 39 -11.83 -5.75 0.54
N GLY A 40 -11.60 -4.49 0.17
CA GLY A 40 -11.38 -4.07 -1.22
C GLY A 40 -9.97 -4.46 -1.68
N MET A 41 -9.86 -5.31 -2.71
CA MET A 41 -8.61 -5.89 -3.20
C MET A 41 -8.27 -5.39 -4.59
N ASN A 42 -7.01 -5.02 -4.81
CA ASN A 42 -6.47 -4.59 -6.10
C ASN A 42 -5.54 -5.66 -6.66
N LEU A 43 -5.90 -6.28 -7.78
CA LEU A 43 -5.09 -7.34 -8.40
C LEU A 43 -3.95 -6.84 -9.29
N SER A 44 -3.95 -5.58 -9.73
CA SER A 44 -2.85 -5.07 -10.55
C SER A 44 -1.60 -4.71 -9.76
N ASN A 45 -1.67 -4.70 -8.42
CA ASN A 45 -0.53 -4.48 -7.55
C ASN A 45 -0.15 -5.77 -6.80
N THR A 46 0.65 -6.59 -7.46
CA THR A 46 1.11 -7.89 -6.97
C THR A 46 1.97 -7.81 -5.71
N LEU A 47 2.49 -6.63 -5.35
CA LEU A 47 3.20 -6.43 -4.08
C LEU A 47 2.30 -6.63 -2.85
N PHE A 48 0.98 -6.45 -2.98
CA PHE A 48 0.04 -6.54 -1.88
C PHE A 48 -0.98 -7.66 -2.00
N THR A 49 -1.36 -8.02 -3.22
CA THR A 49 -2.42 -9.01 -3.47
C THR A 49 -2.09 -9.85 -4.70
N THR A 50 -2.06 -11.16 -4.53
CA THR A 50 -1.90 -12.14 -5.60
C THR A 50 -2.95 -13.25 -5.44
N LYS A 51 -2.97 -14.18 -6.38
CA LYS A 51 -3.71 -15.42 -6.28
C LYS A 51 -2.75 -16.60 -6.24
N ASP A 52 -3.05 -17.59 -5.43
CA ASP A 52 -2.33 -18.85 -5.44
C ASP A 52 -2.74 -19.75 -6.64
N ALA A 53 -2.17 -20.93 -6.73
CA ALA A 53 -2.46 -21.90 -7.79
C ALA A 53 -3.93 -22.40 -7.79
N LYS A 54 -4.65 -22.22 -6.69
CA LYS A 54 -6.08 -22.58 -6.57
C LYS A 54 -7.00 -21.38 -6.86
N GLY A 55 -6.42 -20.19 -7.12
CA GLY A 55 -7.15 -18.96 -7.33
C GLY A 55 -7.52 -18.22 -6.04
N GLU A 56 -7.09 -18.71 -4.87
CA GLU A 56 -7.33 -18.06 -3.59
C GLU A 56 -6.46 -16.83 -3.40
N LEU A 57 -7.02 -15.80 -2.78
CA LEU A 57 -6.31 -14.56 -2.52
C LEU A 57 -5.27 -14.73 -1.42
N GLN A 58 -4.07 -14.23 -1.67
CA GLN A 58 -2.95 -14.16 -0.74
C GLN A 58 -2.21 -12.83 -0.87
N GLY A 59 -1.34 -12.52 0.09
CA GLY A 59 -0.52 -11.30 0.11
C GLY A 59 -0.72 -10.46 1.36
N VAL A 60 0.08 -9.41 1.49
CA VAL A 60 0.13 -8.55 2.68
C VAL A 60 -1.23 -7.93 3.01
N SER A 61 -1.97 -7.48 1.98
CA SER A 61 -3.32 -6.93 2.17
C SER A 61 -4.31 -7.96 2.70
N VAL A 62 -4.22 -9.20 2.20
CA VAL A 62 -5.09 -10.30 2.62
C VAL A 62 -4.84 -10.66 4.08
N ASP A 63 -3.55 -10.79 4.46
CA ASP A 63 -3.17 -11.10 5.84
C ASP A 63 -3.63 -10.00 6.82
N LEU A 64 -3.44 -8.71 6.47
CA LEU A 64 -3.87 -7.60 7.32
C LEU A 64 -5.39 -7.53 7.49
N ILE A 65 -6.16 -7.71 6.41
CA ILE A 65 -7.62 -7.65 6.48
C ILE A 65 -8.17 -8.86 7.23
N ARG A 66 -7.55 -10.04 7.11
CA ARG A 66 -7.93 -11.21 7.93
C ARG A 66 -7.65 -10.98 9.41
N GLU A 67 -6.49 -10.42 9.77
CA GLU A 67 -6.17 -10.05 11.16
C GLU A 67 -7.15 -9.02 11.71
N LEU A 68 -7.50 -8.00 10.91
CA LEU A 68 -8.50 -7.01 11.30
C LEU A 68 -9.88 -7.65 11.55
N GLY A 69 -10.32 -8.54 10.65
CA GLY A 69 -11.57 -9.28 10.81
C GLY A 69 -11.60 -10.15 12.07
N ALA A 70 -10.49 -10.82 12.36
CA ALA A 70 -10.35 -11.62 13.58
C ALA A 70 -10.48 -10.75 14.85
N ARG A 71 -9.87 -9.56 14.87
CA ARG A 71 -9.99 -8.62 16.00
C ARG A 71 -11.38 -8.04 16.15
N LEU A 72 -12.06 -7.75 15.04
CA LEU A 72 -13.45 -7.28 15.07
C LEU A 72 -14.43 -8.38 15.48
N GLY A 73 -14.02 -9.66 15.41
CA GLY A 73 -14.88 -10.81 15.66
C GLY A 73 -15.92 -11.03 14.57
N VAL A 74 -15.60 -10.69 13.31
CA VAL A 74 -16.50 -10.81 12.16
C VAL A 74 -15.87 -11.60 11.01
N PRO A 75 -16.65 -12.28 10.16
CA PRO A 75 -16.14 -12.90 8.95
C PRO A 75 -15.64 -11.85 7.95
N VAL A 76 -14.63 -12.25 7.13
CA VAL A 76 -14.05 -11.42 6.08
C VAL A 76 -14.59 -11.87 4.72
N GLU A 77 -14.94 -10.88 3.89
CA GLU A 77 -15.30 -11.06 2.48
C GLU A 77 -14.39 -10.19 1.62
N PHE A 78 -13.82 -10.73 0.55
CA PHE A 78 -12.95 -9.96 -0.35
C PHE A 78 -13.70 -9.51 -1.60
N VAL A 79 -13.68 -8.19 -1.86
CA VAL A 79 -14.25 -7.56 -3.06
C VAL A 79 -13.11 -7.19 -4.00
N VAL A 80 -13.01 -7.94 -5.09
CA VAL A 80 -11.88 -7.84 -6.03
C VAL A 80 -12.14 -6.79 -7.11
N HIS A 81 -11.14 -5.97 -7.36
CA HIS A 81 -11.11 -4.97 -8.42
C HIS A 81 -9.84 -5.15 -9.27
N PRO A 82 -9.90 -4.98 -10.60
CA PRO A 82 -8.75 -5.08 -11.48
C PRO A 82 -7.65 -4.05 -11.19
N THR A 83 -8.02 -2.80 -10.79
CA THR A 83 -7.09 -1.69 -10.66
C THR A 83 -7.26 -0.91 -9.35
N PRO A 84 -6.24 -0.17 -8.87
CA PRO A 84 -6.36 0.66 -7.66
C PRO A 84 -7.32 1.84 -7.86
N GLY A 85 -7.51 2.29 -9.10
CA GLY A 85 -8.51 3.29 -9.43
C GLY A 85 -9.93 2.77 -9.21
N GLU A 86 -10.22 1.56 -9.65
CA GLU A 86 -11.53 0.93 -9.46
C GLU A 86 -11.84 0.69 -7.97
N VAL A 87 -10.84 0.29 -7.15
CA VAL A 87 -11.02 0.23 -5.68
C VAL A 87 -11.38 1.61 -5.13
N ALA A 88 -10.62 2.65 -5.51
CA ALA A 88 -10.85 4.01 -5.02
C ALA A 88 -12.21 4.58 -5.46
N ASP A 89 -12.64 4.32 -6.70
CA ASP A 89 -13.92 4.79 -7.23
C ASP A 89 -15.11 4.04 -6.63
N ALA A 90 -14.90 2.79 -6.17
CA ALA A 90 -15.93 1.99 -5.53
C ALA A 90 -16.27 2.44 -4.10
N VAL A 91 -15.50 3.39 -3.52
CA VAL A 91 -15.75 3.95 -2.18
C VAL A 91 -17.15 4.56 -2.08
N ASP A 92 -17.59 5.28 -3.12
CA ASP A 92 -18.91 5.93 -3.13
C ASP A 92 -20.08 4.94 -3.34
N LYS A 93 -19.75 3.72 -3.79
CA LYS A 93 -20.72 2.64 -3.97
C LYS A 93 -20.90 1.78 -2.71
N ASN A 94 -20.12 2.06 -1.65
CA ASN A 94 -20.14 1.33 -0.39
C ASN A 94 -20.02 -0.20 -0.58
N THR A 95 -19.16 -0.65 -1.50
CA THR A 95 -18.97 -2.08 -1.81
C THR A 95 -17.89 -2.73 -0.96
N TRP A 96 -17.03 -1.94 -0.31
CA TRP A 96 -15.99 -2.40 0.59
C TRP A 96 -15.92 -1.51 1.84
N ASP A 97 -15.35 -2.02 2.91
CA ASP A 97 -15.23 -1.34 4.21
C ASP A 97 -13.79 -0.93 4.51
N VAL A 98 -12.81 -1.74 4.10
CA VAL A 98 -11.38 -1.45 4.25
C VAL A 98 -10.63 -1.88 3.00
N ALA A 99 -9.66 -1.09 2.56
CA ALA A 99 -8.81 -1.42 1.42
C ALA A 99 -7.37 -0.92 1.62
N THR A 100 -6.39 -1.65 1.07
CA THR A 100 -5.01 -1.18 0.98
C THR A 100 -4.86 -0.33 -0.27
N LEU A 101 -4.51 0.94 -0.09
CA LEU A 101 -4.32 1.89 -1.19
C LEU A 101 -3.13 2.82 -0.92
N ALA A 102 -2.55 3.37 -1.99
CA ALA A 102 -1.64 4.50 -1.88
C ALA A 102 -2.38 5.69 -1.25
N ILE A 103 -1.74 6.29 -0.24
CA ILE A 103 -2.24 7.48 0.46
C ILE A 103 -2.03 8.68 -0.47
N GLU A 104 -3.09 9.12 -1.12
CA GLU A 104 -3.10 10.20 -2.08
C GLU A 104 -4.12 11.29 -1.72
N GLN A 105 -3.75 12.56 -1.94
CA GLN A 105 -4.60 13.69 -1.60
C GLN A 105 -5.98 13.61 -2.26
N ALA A 106 -6.05 13.20 -3.52
CA ALA A 106 -7.30 13.05 -4.26
C ALA A 106 -8.22 11.98 -3.64
N ARG A 107 -7.66 10.96 -2.97
CA ARG A 107 -8.41 9.91 -2.28
C ARG A 107 -8.81 10.30 -0.87
N ALA A 108 -7.96 11.09 -0.17
CA ALA A 108 -8.16 11.46 1.22
C ALA A 108 -9.44 12.27 1.48
N ALA A 109 -10.02 12.90 0.46
CA ALA A 109 -11.31 13.56 0.56
C ALA A 109 -12.48 12.58 0.87
N ARG A 110 -12.39 11.34 0.35
CA ARG A 110 -13.45 10.31 0.47
C ARG A 110 -13.05 9.13 1.33
N ILE A 111 -11.76 8.90 1.51
CA ILE A 111 -11.19 7.76 2.25
C ILE A 111 -10.42 8.30 3.45
N ALA A 112 -10.72 7.78 4.63
CA ALA A 112 -9.91 8.01 5.82
C ALA A 112 -8.79 6.97 5.88
N PHE A 113 -7.54 7.41 5.86
CA PHE A 113 -6.37 6.55 5.86
C PHE A 113 -5.76 6.37 7.25
N SER A 114 -5.20 5.19 7.49
CA SER A 114 -4.23 4.94 8.56
C SER A 114 -2.91 5.67 8.28
N PRO A 115 -1.97 5.70 9.23
CA PRO A 115 -0.57 5.99 8.93
C PRO A 115 -0.02 5.05 7.85
N PRO A 116 1.11 5.42 7.18
CA PRO A 116 1.78 4.53 6.26
C PRO A 116 2.19 3.22 6.92
N MET A 117 1.98 2.11 6.21
CA MET A 117 2.47 0.79 6.61
C MET A 117 3.67 0.34 5.77
N THR A 118 3.80 0.87 4.54
CA THR A 118 4.91 0.65 3.63
C THR A 118 5.26 1.94 2.88
N GLU A 119 6.54 2.09 2.54
CA GLU A 119 7.07 3.16 1.70
C GLU A 119 7.77 2.53 0.51
N ILE A 120 7.36 2.90 -0.70
CA ILE A 120 7.84 2.29 -1.92
C ILE A 120 8.31 3.36 -2.89
N GLU A 121 9.54 3.28 -3.34
CA GLU A 121 10.05 4.17 -4.38
C GLU A 121 9.32 3.93 -5.70
N ALA A 122 8.92 5.03 -6.36
CA ALA A 122 8.47 5.03 -7.73
C ALA A 122 9.55 5.64 -8.64
N THR A 123 9.87 4.93 -9.71
CA THR A 123 10.92 5.32 -10.67
C THR A 123 10.49 5.04 -12.10
N TYR A 124 11.39 5.20 -13.05
CA TYR A 124 11.14 4.92 -14.44
C TYR A 124 12.01 3.77 -14.96
N ALA A 125 11.43 2.94 -15.83
CA ALA A 125 12.16 2.14 -16.78
C ALA A 125 12.26 2.89 -18.12
N VAL A 126 13.42 2.82 -18.76
CA VAL A 126 13.67 3.40 -20.09
C VAL A 126 14.37 2.36 -20.97
N PRO A 127 14.33 2.45 -22.32
CA PRO A 127 15.14 1.60 -23.19
C PRO A 127 16.62 1.64 -22.82
N LYS A 128 17.36 0.54 -23.00
CA LYS A 128 18.80 0.47 -22.66
C LYS A 128 19.63 1.51 -23.40
N ASP A 129 19.26 1.79 -24.66
CA ASP A 129 19.88 2.75 -25.57
C ASP A 129 19.38 4.20 -25.39
N SER A 130 18.42 4.41 -24.46
CA SER A 130 17.89 5.75 -24.15
C SER A 130 19.00 6.67 -23.65
N LYS A 131 18.97 7.93 -24.11
CA LYS A 131 19.86 8.99 -23.64
C LYS A 131 19.46 9.53 -22.25
N ILE A 132 18.26 9.21 -21.78
CA ILE A 132 17.77 9.58 -20.44
C ILE A 132 18.54 8.77 -19.40
N THR A 133 19.32 9.44 -18.56
CA THR A 133 20.17 8.80 -17.53
C THR A 133 19.68 9.06 -16.10
N LYS A 134 18.91 10.13 -15.91
CA LYS A 134 18.42 10.57 -14.61
C LYS A 134 16.90 10.71 -14.61
N VAL A 135 16.29 10.48 -13.46
CA VAL A 135 14.83 10.64 -13.24
C VAL A 135 14.35 12.04 -13.64
N ALA A 136 15.11 13.09 -13.32
CA ALA A 136 14.74 14.46 -13.65
C ALA A 136 14.69 14.78 -15.15
N GLU A 137 15.36 13.98 -15.99
CA GLU A 137 15.42 14.18 -17.44
C GLU A 137 14.17 13.62 -18.15
N VAL A 138 13.32 12.86 -17.45
CA VAL A 138 12.10 12.25 -18.02
C VAL A 138 11.02 13.31 -18.27
N ASP A 139 10.97 14.39 -17.47
CA ASP A 139 10.00 15.47 -17.71
C ASP A 139 10.54 16.45 -18.77
N ALA A 140 10.66 16.02 -20.00
CA ALA A 140 11.10 16.84 -21.13
C ALA A 140 10.11 16.79 -22.28
N THR A 141 10.10 17.87 -23.09
CA THR A 141 9.25 17.98 -24.29
C THR A 141 9.53 16.84 -25.25
N GLY A 142 8.47 16.19 -25.73
CA GLY A 142 8.54 15.06 -26.65
C GLY A 142 8.69 13.70 -25.97
N ILE A 143 8.96 13.62 -24.66
CA ILE A 143 8.99 12.37 -23.92
C ILE A 143 7.56 11.92 -23.60
N ARG A 144 7.28 10.66 -23.88
CA ARG A 144 6.02 9.99 -23.58
C ARG A 144 6.24 9.02 -22.42
N ILE A 145 5.46 9.16 -21.35
CA ILE A 145 5.57 8.33 -20.15
C ILE A 145 4.34 7.44 -20.05
N SER A 146 4.52 6.13 -20.18
CA SER A 146 3.46 5.15 -19.92
C SER A 146 3.27 4.97 -18.41
N VAL A 147 2.02 5.02 -17.95
CA VAL A 147 1.66 4.80 -16.54
C VAL A 147 0.28 4.14 -16.43
N PRO A 148 0.04 3.26 -15.44
CA PRO A 148 -1.31 2.80 -15.13
C PRO A 148 -2.16 3.96 -14.62
N GLU A 149 -3.34 4.17 -15.21
CA GLU A 149 -4.27 5.21 -14.81
C GLU A 149 -4.70 5.04 -13.34
N LYS A 150 -4.88 6.17 -12.65
CA LYS A 150 -5.31 6.22 -11.24
C LYS A 150 -4.43 5.42 -10.27
N ALA A 151 -3.20 5.05 -10.65
CA ALA A 151 -2.19 4.61 -9.70
C ALA A 151 -1.73 5.79 -8.83
N GLY A 152 -1.29 5.54 -7.58
CA GLY A 152 -0.88 6.65 -6.69
C GLY A 152 0.21 7.53 -7.30
N TYR A 153 1.22 6.92 -7.91
CA TYR A 153 2.30 7.65 -8.60
C TYR A 153 1.83 8.31 -9.91
N GLU A 154 0.82 7.79 -10.60
CA GLU A 154 0.23 8.45 -11.77
C GLU A 154 -0.51 9.72 -11.34
N LEU A 155 -1.28 9.68 -10.26
CA LEU A 155 -1.96 10.86 -9.70
C LEU A 155 -0.95 11.95 -9.30
N TYR A 156 0.22 11.55 -8.77
CA TYR A 156 1.31 12.48 -8.49
C TYR A 156 1.87 13.07 -9.79
N LEU A 157 2.23 12.26 -10.78
CA LEU A 157 2.79 12.71 -12.05
C LEU A 157 1.82 13.63 -12.81
N THR A 158 0.52 13.35 -12.77
CA THR A 158 -0.51 14.24 -13.38
C THR A 158 -0.46 15.66 -12.82
N ARG A 159 -0.05 15.83 -11.56
CA ARG A 159 0.07 17.16 -10.92
C ARG A 159 1.43 17.81 -11.10
N THR A 160 2.48 17.04 -11.36
CA THR A 160 3.87 17.52 -11.28
C THR A 160 4.59 17.58 -12.61
N ILE A 161 4.26 16.72 -13.57
CA ILE A 161 4.83 16.75 -14.93
C ILE A 161 4.41 18.05 -15.63
N LYS A 162 5.38 18.70 -16.27
CA LYS A 162 5.20 19.98 -16.95
C LYS A 162 5.43 19.90 -18.44
N ASN A 163 6.35 19.07 -18.91
CA ASN A 163 6.86 19.05 -20.28
C ASN A 163 6.57 17.74 -21.00
N ALA A 164 6.68 16.60 -20.30
CA ALA A 164 6.43 15.28 -20.86
C ALA A 164 4.92 15.00 -20.99
N THR A 165 4.59 14.02 -21.82
CA THR A 165 3.20 13.56 -22.02
C THR A 165 2.96 12.27 -21.25
N LEU A 166 1.96 12.23 -20.38
CA LEU A 166 1.53 10.99 -19.71
C LEU A 166 0.58 10.22 -20.63
N ILE A 167 0.89 8.96 -20.89
CA ILE A 167 0.01 8.01 -21.57
C ILE A 167 -0.52 7.04 -20.52
N LYS A 168 -1.81 7.17 -20.22
CA LYS A 168 -2.49 6.41 -19.18
C LYS A 168 -3.07 5.12 -19.74
N SER A 169 -2.76 4.00 -19.12
CA SER A 169 -3.19 2.67 -19.54
C SER A 169 -4.02 1.99 -18.45
N LYS A 170 -4.93 1.09 -18.82
CA LYS A 170 -5.77 0.35 -17.88
C LYS A 170 -4.95 -0.73 -17.16
N GLY A 171 -4.38 -0.37 -16.00
CA GLY A 171 -3.57 -1.25 -15.16
C GLY A 171 -2.12 -1.41 -15.62
N THR A 172 -1.31 -2.05 -14.77
CA THR A 172 0.13 -2.23 -14.99
C THR A 172 0.46 -3.06 -16.23
N PRO A 173 -0.23 -4.17 -16.53
CA PRO A 173 0.08 -4.95 -17.73
C PRO A 173 -0.03 -4.15 -19.03
N ALA A 174 -1.10 -3.35 -19.20
CA ALA A 174 -1.28 -2.51 -20.38
C ALA A 174 -0.24 -1.39 -20.48
N ALA A 175 0.21 -0.84 -19.34
CA ALA A 175 1.28 0.16 -19.34
C ALA A 175 2.63 -0.45 -19.76
N VAL A 176 2.95 -1.65 -19.28
CA VAL A 176 4.14 -2.41 -19.68
C VAL A 176 4.09 -2.76 -21.17
N GLU A 177 2.95 -3.25 -21.65
CA GLU A 177 2.76 -3.60 -23.07
C GLU A 177 2.95 -2.38 -23.99
N LEU A 178 2.38 -1.23 -23.63
CA LEU A 178 2.55 0.01 -24.39
C LEU A 178 4.03 0.42 -24.47
N PHE A 179 4.76 0.33 -23.38
CA PHE A 179 6.18 0.64 -23.32
C PHE A 179 7.01 -0.33 -24.17
N THR A 180 6.80 -1.65 -24.03
CA THR A 180 7.53 -2.68 -24.78
C THR A 180 7.28 -2.61 -26.29
N LYS A 181 6.09 -2.18 -26.72
CA LYS A 181 5.74 -1.91 -28.12
C LYS A 181 6.25 -0.57 -28.63
N LYS A 182 7.13 0.11 -27.90
CA LYS A 182 7.69 1.45 -28.25
C LYS A 182 6.63 2.55 -28.36
N GLY A 183 5.48 2.36 -27.73
CA GLY A 183 4.43 3.38 -27.64
C GLY A 183 4.74 4.49 -26.63
N ALA A 184 5.79 4.32 -25.79
CA ALA A 184 6.25 5.30 -24.81
C ALA A 184 7.78 5.24 -24.69
N ASP A 185 8.38 6.33 -24.23
CA ASP A 185 9.83 6.50 -24.10
C ASP A 185 10.29 6.19 -22.67
N ALA A 186 9.38 6.20 -21.70
CA ALA A 186 9.57 5.77 -20.32
C ALA A 186 8.33 5.05 -19.79
N LEU A 187 8.53 4.16 -18.81
CA LEU A 187 7.48 3.50 -18.03
C LEU A 187 7.62 3.89 -16.58
N GLY A 188 6.65 4.58 -16.02
CA GLY A 188 6.60 4.90 -14.58
C GLY A 188 6.00 3.75 -13.78
N GLY A 189 6.61 3.43 -12.64
CA GLY A 189 6.12 2.34 -11.78
C GLY A 189 6.80 2.29 -10.42
N LEU A 190 6.26 1.45 -9.54
CA LEU A 190 6.91 1.11 -8.28
C LEU A 190 8.17 0.30 -8.57
N ARG A 191 9.32 0.70 -8.00
CA ARG A 191 10.61 0.05 -8.27
C ARG A 191 10.58 -1.47 -8.12
N PRO A 192 10.05 -2.06 -7.02
CA PRO A 192 9.99 -3.52 -6.88
C PRO A 192 9.16 -4.19 -7.97
N ALA A 193 8.01 -3.59 -8.35
CA ALA A 193 7.16 -4.13 -9.41
C ALA A 193 7.84 -4.04 -10.78
N LEU A 194 8.55 -2.95 -11.06
CA LEU A 194 9.36 -2.82 -12.29
C LEU A 194 10.47 -3.86 -12.33
N LEU A 195 11.19 -4.08 -11.22
CA LEU A 195 12.23 -5.12 -11.14
C LEU A 195 11.67 -6.52 -11.41
N ASP A 196 10.50 -6.84 -10.84
CA ASP A 196 9.85 -8.13 -11.06
C ASP A 196 9.43 -8.32 -12.53
N THR A 197 9.05 -7.26 -13.22
CA THR A 197 8.63 -7.30 -14.62
C THR A 197 9.76 -7.11 -15.64
N MET A 198 11.02 -6.91 -15.20
CA MET A 198 12.16 -6.71 -16.13
C MET A 198 12.35 -7.88 -17.11
N HIS A 199 11.99 -9.10 -16.74
CA HIS A 199 12.03 -10.26 -17.67
C HIS A 199 11.12 -10.10 -18.90
N GLN A 200 10.08 -9.29 -18.79
CA GLN A 200 9.18 -8.92 -19.92
C GLN A 200 9.72 -7.75 -20.74
N MET A 201 10.76 -7.07 -20.24
CA MET A 201 11.36 -5.88 -20.84
C MET A 201 12.87 -6.04 -20.96
N PRO A 202 13.39 -7.05 -21.71
CA PRO A 202 14.82 -7.37 -21.75
C PRO A 202 15.69 -6.21 -22.29
N ASP A 203 15.10 -5.32 -23.09
CA ASP A 203 15.77 -4.15 -23.67
C ASP A 203 15.57 -2.86 -22.85
N ALA A 204 15.07 -2.97 -21.62
CA ALA A 204 14.90 -1.84 -20.72
C ALA A 204 15.94 -1.86 -19.59
N ARG A 205 16.13 -0.71 -18.95
CA ARG A 205 16.84 -0.52 -17.68
C ARG A 205 16.08 0.41 -16.77
N LEU A 206 16.25 0.27 -15.46
CA LEU A 206 15.70 1.22 -14.49
C LEU A 206 16.63 2.42 -14.35
N LEU A 207 16.04 3.59 -14.11
CA LEU A 207 16.80 4.76 -13.68
C LEU A 207 17.14 4.68 -12.19
N GLU A 208 18.30 5.20 -11.84
CA GLU A 208 18.68 5.42 -10.43
C GLU A 208 17.87 6.57 -9.84
N GLY A 209 17.64 6.50 -8.51
CA GLY A 209 16.79 7.45 -7.80
C GLY A 209 15.29 7.21 -8.04
N ASN A 210 14.49 8.05 -7.48
CA ASN A 210 13.02 7.97 -7.57
C ASN A 210 12.44 9.36 -7.87
N PHE A 211 11.23 9.40 -8.43
CA PHE A 211 10.49 10.66 -8.60
C PHE A 211 9.53 10.92 -7.44
N MET A 212 9.16 9.87 -6.68
CA MET A 212 8.41 9.98 -5.43
C MET A 212 8.55 8.71 -4.59
N THR A 213 8.25 8.83 -3.30
CA THR A 213 7.98 7.70 -2.40
C THR A 213 6.47 7.55 -2.25
N VAL A 214 5.96 6.36 -2.56
CA VAL A 214 4.53 6.04 -2.46
C VAL A 214 4.27 5.39 -1.11
N ASN A 215 3.51 6.05 -0.29
CA ASN A 215 3.05 5.55 1.00
C ASN A 215 1.75 4.74 0.81
N HIS A 216 1.70 3.52 1.33
CA HIS A 216 0.47 2.72 1.36
C HIS A 216 -0.03 2.57 2.80
N GLY A 217 -1.34 2.58 2.96
CA GLY A 217 -2.03 2.38 4.23
C GLY A 217 -3.36 1.67 4.05
N LEU A 218 -4.01 1.32 5.15
CA LEU A 218 -5.40 0.92 5.14
C LEU A 218 -6.29 2.15 5.08
N GLY A 219 -7.29 2.13 4.22
CA GLY A 219 -8.31 3.16 4.12
C GLY A 219 -9.70 2.62 4.36
N THR A 220 -10.60 3.44 4.95
CA THR A 220 -12.03 3.18 5.11
C THR A 220 -12.84 4.34 4.53
N PRO A 221 -14.06 4.10 3.98
CA PRO A 221 -14.91 5.19 3.50
C PRO A 221 -15.19 6.22 4.60
N ARG A 222 -15.22 7.51 4.23
CA ARG A 222 -15.66 8.58 5.16
C ARG A 222 -17.17 8.69 5.23
N GLN A 223 -17.84 8.52 4.09
CA GLN A 223 -19.27 8.69 3.99
C GLN A 223 -20.03 7.60 4.77
N GLY A 224 -20.97 8.02 5.59
CA GLY A 224 -21.82 7.11 6.38
C GLY A 224 -21.09 6.44 7.56
N ARG A 225 -19.93 6.96 7.99
CA ARG A 225 -19.14 6.45 9.12
C ARG A 225 -19.02 7.51 10.22
N THR A 226 -18.92 7.07 11.47
CA THR A 226 -18.77 7.96 12.64
C THR A 226 -17.34 8.49 12.79
N GLY A 227 -16.37 7.80 12.21
CA GLY A 227 -14.93 8.03 12.38
C GLY A 227 -14.26 7.10 13.40
N ALA A 228 -15.02 6.41 14.24
CA ALA A 228 -14.48 5.47 15.23
C ALA A 228 -13.67 4.35 14.56
N GLY A 229 -14.14 3.82 13.42
CA GLY A 229 -13.44 2.85 12.62
C GLY A 229 -12.12 3.37 12.04
N ALA A 230 -12.10 4.63 11.58
CA ALA A 230 -10.89 5.25 11.05
C ALA A 230 -9.83 5.43 12.14
N ASP A 231 -10.22 5.84 13.35
CA ASP A 231 -9.31 5.98 14.48
C ASP A 231 -8.79 4.62 14.97
N TYR A 232 -9.64 3.60 14.97
CA TYR A 232 -9.23 2.23 15.25
C TYR A 232 -8.21 1.72 14.21
N LEU A 233 -8.41 1.97 12.91
CA LEU A 233 -7.47 1.58 11.85
C LEU A 233 -6.09 2.23 12.02
N LYS A 234 -6.02 3.49 12.52
CA LYS A 234 -4.74 4.14 12.82
C LYS A 234 -3.96 3.37 13.88
N ALA A 235 -4.62 3.06 15.00
CA ALA A 235 -4.02 2.31 16.10
C ALA A 235 -3.66 0.87 15.69
N PHE A 236 -4.54 0.22 14.93
CA PHE A 236 -4.32 -1.12 14.40
C PHE A 236 -3.07 -1.16 13.51
N VAL A 237 -2.94 -0.25 12.54
CA VAL A 237 -1.77 -0.23 11.64
C VAL A 237 -0.49 0.13 12.39
N ASP A 238 -0.53 1.09 13.32
CA ASP A 238 0.63 1.38 14.18
C ASP A 238 1.08 0.12 14.94
N GLU A 239 0.15 -0.65 15.52
CA GLU A 239 0.46 -1.92 16.18
C GLU A 239 1.02 -2.97 15.21
N MET A 240 0.44 -3.12 14.01
CA MET A 240 0.92 -4.07 13.00
C MET A 240 2.35 -3.75 12.54
N VAL A 241 2.70 -2.47 12.48
CA VAL A 241 4.08 -2.02 12.23
C VAL A 241 4.97 -2.33 13.44
N GLN A 242 4.57 -1.91 14.64
CA GLN A 242 5.38 -2.06 15.86
C GLN A 242 5.65 -3.52 16.23
N SER A 243 4.64 -4.38 16.08
CA SER A 243 4.79 -5.83 16.33
C SER A 243 5.59 -6.56 15.27
N GLY A 244 5.93 -5.91 14.14
CA GLY A 244 6.57 -6.52 12.99
C GLY A 244 5.64 -7.44 12.17
N PHE A 245 4.33 -7.40 12.39
CA PHE A 245 3.37 -8.23 11.65
C PHE A 245 3.48 -8.00 10.14
N ILE A 246 3.55 -6.72 9.70
CA ILE A 246 3.66 -6.36 8.29
C ILE A 246 4.95 -6.91 7.67
N ALA A 247 6.09 -6.77 8.36
CA ALA A 247 7.37 -7.29 7.90
C ALA A 247 7.33 -8.82 7.73
N ARG A 248 6.79 -9.54 8.72
CA ARG A 248 6.62 -11.01 8.62
C ARG A 248 5.66 -11.41 7.51
N SER A 249 4.58 -10.64 7.28
CA SER A 249 3.65 -10.91 6.18
C SER A 249 4.31 -10.71 4.81
N ILE A 250 5.15 -9.67 4.65
CA ILE A 250 5.94 -9.44 3.43
C ILE A 250 6.86 -10.64 3.17
N GLU A 251 7.60 -11.09 4.19
CA GLU A 251 8.51 -12.24 4.10
C GLU A 251 7.76 -13.54 3.76
N LYS A 252 6.67 -13.84 4.51
CA LYS A 252 5.80 -15.00 4.28
C LYS A 252 5.29 -15.09 2.84
N ASN A 253 4.93 -13.96 2.26
CA ASN A 253 4.41 -13.89 0.89
C ASN A 253 5.53 -13.77 -0.17
N GLY A 254 6.81 -13.78 0.23
CA GLY A 254 7.94 -13.75 -0.69
C GLY A 254 8.06 -12.46 -1.52
N VAL A 255 7.53 -11.32 -1.03
CA VAL A 255 7.48 -10.07 -1.78
C VAL A 255 8.84 -9.39 -1.72
N LYS A 256 9.56 -9.42 -2.84
CA LYS A 256 10.90 -8.83 -2.94
C LYS A 256 10.81 -7.30 -3.12
N GLY A 257 11.68 -6.58 -2.42
CA GLY A 257 11.82 -5.13 -2.55
C GLY A 257 10.69 -4.30 -1.91
N LEU A 258 9.71 -4.95 -1.25
CA LEU A 258 8.75 -4.29 -0.38
C LEU A 258 9.28 -4.30 1.05
N ALA A 259 9.17 -3.19 1.75
CA ALA A 259 9.52 -3.09 3.16
C ALA A 259 8.40 -2.42 3.96
N ALA A 260 8.20 -2.87 5.19
CA ALA A 260 7.38 -2.16 6.15
C ALA A 260 8.08 -0.85 6.55
N VAL A 261 7.30 0.18 6.89
CA VAL A 261 7.89 1.39 7.51
C VAL A 261 8.58 1.02 8.83
N ALA A 262 9.60 1.77 9.20
CA ALA A 262 10.29 1.55 10.45
C ALA A 262 9.35 1.79 11.64
N PRO A 263 9.39 0.93 12.68
CA PRO A 263 8.68 1.19 13.93
C PRO A 263 9.06 2.55 14.51
N LYS A 264 8.09 3.30 15.02
CA LYS A 264 8.36 4.54 15.75
C LYS A 264 9.17 4.22 16.99
N LYS A 265 10.26 4.95 17.22
CA LYS A 265 10.98 4.85 18.50
C LYS A 265 10.08 5.30 19.63
N PRO A 266 10.11 4.60 20.78
CA PRO A 266 9.34 4.98 21.96
C PRO A 266 9.73 6.36 22.49
#